data_a33d38a5c2d8a667224472ad533bd97d
#
_entry.id   a33d38a5c2d8a667224472ad533bd97d
#
_cell.length_a   1.000
_cell.length_b   1.000
_cell.length_c   1.000
_cell.angle_alpha   90.00
_cell.angle_beta   90.00
_cell.angle_gamma   90.00
#
_symmetry.space_group_name_H-M   'P 1'
#
loop_
_entity.id
_entity.type
_entity.pdbx_description
1 polymer ?
#
loop_
_entity_poly.entity_id
_entity_poly.type
_entity_poly.pdbx_seq_one_letter_code
_entity_poly.pdbx_strand_id
1 'polypeptide(L)'
;EPGPPAFLTDKGILLIYNAGAKARPDLGLTGDVWAMAQALFDPEDPAKLIDRMDHDFFHPDRDFEIHHRGSSTDGGFNNVTFVESLVWFHGEWRFYYDGGNSIVASAVYRPRQEVKT
;
A
#
# COMPACT_ATOMS: atom_id res chain seq x y z
N GLU A 1 7.19 -5.52 -4.07
CA GLU A 1 7.32 -6.53 -3.02
C GLU A 1 5.95 -6.82 -2.39
N PRO A 2 5.71 -8.06 -1.92
CA PRO A 2 4.45 -8.36 -1.25
C PRO A 2 4.29 -7.55 0.02
N GLY A 3 3.04 -7.26 0.36
CA GLY A 3 2.65 -6.62 1.60
C GLY A 3 2.08 -7.65 2.58
N PRO A 4 0.90 -7.38 3.15
CA PRO A 4 0.24 -8.34 4.02
C PRO A 4 -0.13 -9.63 3.27
N PRO A 5 -0.42 -10.73 3.97
CA PRO A 5 -0.86 -11.95 3.31
C PRO A 5 -2.06 -11.71 2.40
N ALA A 6 -2.05 -12.33 1.23
CA ALA A 6 -3.17 -12.28 0.31
C ALA A 6 -4.40 -12.96 0.94
N PHE A 7 -5.60 -12.54 0.56
CA PHE A 7 -6.81 -13.08 1.14
C PHE A 7 -7.91 -13.28 0.09
N LEU A 8 -8.79 -14.23 0.36
CA LEU A 8 -9.88 -14.57 -0.55
C LEU A 8 -11.02 -13.56 -0.42
N THR A 9 -11.49 -13.08 -1.58
CA THR A 9 -12.68 -12.24 -1.71
C THR A 9 -13.70 -12.93 -2.62
N ASP A 10 -14.88 -12.34 -2.75
CA ASP A 10 -15.89 -12.83 -3.70
C ASP A 10 -15.46 -12.66 -5.16
N LYS A 11 -14.44 -11.85 -5.43
CA LYS A 11 -13.92 -11.60 -6.78
C LYS A 11 -12.65 -12.38 -7.09
N GLY A 12 -12.02 -12.96 -6.09
CA GLY A 12 -10.78 -13.70 -6.21
C GLY A 12 -9.83 -13.45 -5.05
N ILE A 13 -8.58 -13.85 -5.22
CA ILE A 13 -7.54 -13.65 -4.21
C ILE A 13 -6.94 -12.27 -4.38
N LEU A 14 -7.09 -11.43 -3.36
CA LEU A 14 -6.57 -10.06 -3.37
C LEU A 14 -5.21 -9.99 -2.71
N LEU A 15 -4.25 -9.42 -3.41
CA LEU A 15 -2.91 -9.12 -2.91
C LEU A 15 -2.71 -7.61 -2.88
N ILE A 16 -2.37 -7.07 -1.73
CA ILE A 16 -1.86 -5.71 -1.61
C ILE A 16 -0.34 -5.81 -1.62
N TYR A 17 0.30 -5.01 -2.48
CA TYR A 17 1.74 -5.08 -2.64
C TYR A 17 2.37 -3.68 -2.68
N ASN A 18 3.67 -3.65 -2.47
CA ASN A 18 4.46 -2.43 -2.47
C ASN A 18 5.20 -2.33 -3.81
N ALA A 19 4.94 -1.23 -4.52
CA ALA A 19 5.51 -0.97 -5.84
C ALA A 19 6.57 0.11 -5.74
N GLY A 20 7.76 -0.19 -6.26
CA GLY A 20 8.86 0.76 -6.33
C GLY A 20 8.94 1.43 -7.70
N ALA A 21 9.25 2.72 -7.72
CA ALA A 21 9.50 3.49 -8.93
C ALA A 21 10.77 4.34 -8.74
N LYS A 22 11.46 4.61 -9.85
CA LYS A 22 12.69 5.43 -9.82
C LYS A 22 12.41 6.89 -9.52
N ALA A 23 11.25 7.37 -9.92
CA ALA A 23 10.79 8.72 -9.63
C ALA A 23 9.28 8.80 -9.91
N ARG A 24 8.62 9.72 -9.27
CA ARG A 24 7.19 9.98 -9.49
C ARG A 24 6.99 11.49 -9.71
N PRO A 25 7.33 12.01 -10.90
CA PRO A 25 7.14 13.44 -11.19
C PRO A 25 5.68 13.86 -11.14
N ASP A 26 4.75 12.95 -11.39
CA ASP A 26 3.31 13.18 -11.22
C ASP A 26 2.92 13.54 -9.78
N LEU A 27 3.71 13.11 -8.79
CA LEU A 27 3.52 13.42 -7.37
C LEU A 27 4.44 14.54 -6.88
N GLY A 28 5.30 15.07 -7.76
CA GLY A 28 6.32 16.03 -7.37
C GLY A 28 7.46 15.44 -6.54
N LEU A 29 7.64 14.13 -6.59
CA LEU A 29 8.66 13.43 -5.82
C LEU A 29 9.86 13.05 -6.69
N THR A 30 11.05 13.30 -6.16
CA THR A 30 12.33 12.94 -6.79
C THR A 30 12.98 11.77 -6.06
N GLY A 31 13.72 10.93 -6.78
CA GLY A 31 14.33 9.74 -6.23
C GLY A 31 13.34 8.57 -6.18
N ASP A 32 13.79 7.48 -5.62
CA ASP A 32 12.97 6.26 -5.52
C ASP A 32 11.73 6.50 -4.65
N VAL A 33 10.61 5.93 -5.06
CA VAL A 33 9.32 6.06 -4.37
C VAL A 33 8.71 4.68 -4.18
N TRP A 34 8.23 4.39 -2.98
CA TRP A 34 7.46 3.20 -2.66
C TRP A 34 6.01 3.56 -2.41
N ALA A 35 5.11 2.91 -3.12
CA ALA A 35 3.67 3.13 -3.04
C ALA A 35 2.94 1.78 -3.00
N MET A 36 1.65 1.81 -2.69
CA MET A 36 0.85 0.59 -2.53
C MET A 36 -0.11 0.42 -3.69
N ALA A 37 -0.26 -0.82 -4.16
CA ALA A 37 -1.20 -1.18 -5.20
C ALA A 37 -1.84 -2.53 -4.92
N GLN A 38 -2.79 -2.93 -5.75
CA GLN A 38 -3.54 -4.16 -5.58
C GLN A 38 -3.50 -4.99 -6.86
N ALA A 39 -3.48 -6.32 -6.67
CA ALA A 39 -3.60 -7.30 -7.73
C ALA A 39 -4.61 -8.37 -7.32
N LEU A 40 -5.33 -8.90 -8.29
CA LEU A 40 -6.36 -9.93 -8.09
C LEU A 40 -5.97 -11.18 -8.85
N PHE A 41 -6.01 -12.32 -8.17
CA PHE A 41 -5.64 -13.61 -8.74
C PHE A 41 -6.84 -14.55 -8.74
N ASP A 42 -6.80 -15.52 -9.66
CA ASP A 42 -7.85 -16.52 -9.81
C ASP A 42 -7.83 -17.48 -8.62
N PRO A 43 -8.96 -17.67 -7.92
CA PRO A 43 -9.00 -18.61 -6.78
C PRO A 43 -8.87 -20.07 -7.19
N GLU A 44 -9.17 -20.41 -8.46
CA GLU A 44 -8.98 -21.77 -8.99
C GLU A 44 -7.55 -22.01 -9.49
N ASP A 45 -6.85 -20.95 -9.87
CA ASP A 45 -5.45 -20.98 -10.29
C ASP A 45 -4.73 -19.76 -9.70
N PRO A 46 -4.21 -19.88 -8.46
CA PRO A 46 -3.64 -18.71 -7.77
C PRO A 46 -2.42 -18.06 -8.43
N ALA A 47 -1.81 -18.75 -9.40
CA ALA A 47 -0.71 -18.16 -10.17
C ALA A 47 -1.20 -17.28 -11.32
N LYS A 48 -2.50 -17.30 -11.61
CA LYS A 48 -3.08 -16.56 -12.74
C LYS A 48 -3.55 -15.18 -12.27
N LEU A 49 -2.94 -14.14 -12.82
CA LEU A 49 -3.38 -12.77 -12.61
C LEU A 49 -4.67 -12.51 -13.38
N ILE A 50 -5.72 -12.06 -12.67
CA ILE A 50 -7.00 -11.68 -13.30
C ILE A 50 -6.98 -10.19 -13.63
N ASP A 51 -6.54 -9.36 -12.66
CA ASP A 51 -6.58 -7.91 -12.79
C ASP A 51 -5.51 -7.28 -11.91
N ARG A 52 -5.10 -6.07 -12.25
CA ARG A 52 -4.13 -5.30 -11.49
C ARG A 52 -4.43 -3.82 -11.67
N MET A 53 -4.29 -3.05 -10.61
CA MET A 53 -4.42 -1.59 -10.70
C MET A 53 -3.33 -1.01 -11.62
N ASP A 54 -3.71 -0.07 -12.47
CA ASP A 54 -2.78 0.63 -13.36
C ASP A 54 -1.91 1.63 -12.60
N HIS A 55 -2.32 2.01 -11.39
CA HIS A 55 -1.62 2.97 -10.54
C HIS A 55 -1.88 2.63 -9.08
N ASP A 56 -1.10 3.24 -8.21
CA ASP A 56 -1.21 3.03 -6.77
C ASP A 56 -2.52 3.61 -6.20
N PHE A 57 -2.96 3.08 -5.08
CA PHE A 57 -4.07 3.63 -4.31
C PHE A 57 -3.60 4.43 -3.09
N PHE A 58 -2.35 4.31 -2.71
CA PHE A 58 -1.78 5.00 -1.56
C PHE A 58 -0.30 5.28 -1.83
N HIS A 59 0.11 6.52 -1.68
CA HIS A 59 1.47 6.96 -1.99
C HIS A 59 1.92 8.03 -0.98
N PRO A 60 3.24 8.31 -0.91
CA PRO A 60 3.73 9.35 0.00
C PRO A 60 3.16 10.73 -0.32
N ASP A 61 2.53 11.35 0.67
CA ASP A 61 2.04 12.72 0.58
C ASP A 61 2.23 13.51 1.88
N ARG A 62 2.50 12.81 2.98
CA ARG A 62 2.72 13.45 4.28
C ARG A 62 4.21 13.61 4.55
N ASP A 63 4.53 14.57 5.41
CA ASP A 63 5.93 14.90 5.70
C ASP A 63 6.73 13.67 6.16
N PHE A 64 6.17 12.88 7.08
CA PHE A 64 6.87 11.71 7.61
C PHE A 64 7.02 10.58 6.59
N GLU A 65 6.23 10.60 5.51
CA GLU A 65 6.32 9.63 4.42
C GLU A 65 7.36 10.06 3.38
N ILE A 66 7.48 11.35 3.14
CA ILE A 66 8.39 11.93 2.15
C ILE A 66 9.80 12.05 2.73
N HIS A 67 9.92 12.45 3.98
CA HIS A 67 11.20 12.74 4.62
C HIS A 67 11.53 11.72 5.69
N HIS A 68 12.57 10.92 5.43
CA HIS A 68 13.11 9.98 6.40
C HIS A 68 13.57 10.74 7.67
N ARG A 69 13.18 10.22 8.84
CA ARG A 69 13.49 10.85 10.13
C ARG A 69 14.67 10.23 10.86
N GLY A 70 15.30 9.24 10.25
CA GLY A 70 16.50 8.64 10.82
C GLY A 70 17.76 9.44 10.55
N SER A 71 18.88 8.86 10.97
CA SER A 71 20.22 9.40 10.67
C SER A 71 20.53 9.25 9.19
N SER A 72 21.33 10.18 8.64
CA SER A 72 21.82 10.06 7.26
C SER A 72 22.70 8.82 7.02
N THR A 73 23.10 8.14 8.09
CA THR A 73 23.98 6.97 8.03
C THR A 73 23.25 5.65 8.34
N ASP A 74 21.95 5.67 8.57
CA ASP A 74 21.20 4.47 8.94
C ASP A 74 20.69 3.67 7.73
N GLY A 75 20.92 4.14 6.51
CA GLY A 75 20.49 3.49 5.28
C GLY A 75 19.01 3.70 4.96
N GLY A 76 18.34 4.63 5.63
CA GLY A 76 16.93 4.92 5.39
C GLY A 76 16.66 5.67 4.11
N PHE A 77 15.40 5.64 3.67
CA PHE A 77 14.95 6.19 2.40
C PHE A 77 13.84 7.22 2.60
N ASN A 78 13.86 8.26 1.76
CA ASN A 78 12.73 9.16 1.59
C ASN A 78 11.66 8.51 0.70
N ASN A 79 10.47 9.08 0.68
CA ASN A 79 9.37 8.73 -0.23
C ASN A 79 8.91 7.27 -0.07
N VAL A 80 8.62 6.87 1.16
CA VAL A 80 8.20 5.49 1.45
C VAL A 80 6.82 5.47 2.08
N THR A 81 5.92 4.70 1.47
CA THR A 81 4.73 4.13 2.09
C THR A 81 4.76 2.63 1.78
N PHE A 82 5.08 1.82 2.79
CA PHE A 82 5.33 0.40 2.61
C PHE A 82 4.45 -0.38 3.57
N VAL A 83 3.41 -1.05 3.03
CA VAL A 83 2.41 -1.75 3.84
C VAL A 83 2.93 -3.11 4.29
N GLU A 84 2.66 -3.44 5.55
CA GLU A 84 3.14 -4.67 6.16
C GLU A 84 2.01 -5.53 6.73
N SER A 85 0.92 -4.92 7.20
CA SER A 85 -0.19 -5.67 7.76
C SER A 85 -1.53 -5.03 7.46
N LEU A 86 -2.57 -5.88 7.45
CA LEU A 86 -3.93 -5.49 7.16
C LEU A 86 -4.86 -6.26 8.09
N VAL A 87 -5.83 -5.57 8.69
CA VAL A 87 -6.81 -6.20 9.57
C VAL A 87 -8.20 -5.60 9.32
N TRP A 88 -9.21 -6.48 9.31
CA TRP A 88 -10.60 -6.06 9.37
C TRP A 88 -11.00 -5.95 10.84
N PHE A 89 -11.41 -4.76 11.28
CA PHE A 89 -11.73 -4.53 12.68
C PHE A 89 -12.80 -3.45 12.81
N HIS A 90 -13.85 -3.73 13.53
CA HIS A 90 -14.96 -2.80 13.79
C HIS A 90 -15.54 -2.18 12.51
N GLY A 91 -15.78 -3.01 11.49
CA GLY A 91 -16.42 -2.57 10.24
C GLY A 91 -15.54 -1.77 9.30
N GLU A 92 -14.25 -1.78 9.51
CA GLU A 92 -13.31 -1.07 8.66
C GLU A 92 -12.04 -1.86 8.43
N TRP A 93 -11.39 -1.61 7.29
CA TRP A 93 -10.06 -2.11 7.01
C TRP A 93 -9.03 -1.16 7.59
N ARG A 94 -8.08 -1.69 8.35
CA ARG A 94 -6.95 -0.92 8.89
C ARG A 94 -5.65 -1.56 8.42
N PHE A 95 -4.77 -0.75 7.84
CA PHE A 95 -3.44 -1.22 7.51
C PHE A 95 -2.38 -0.41 8.24
N TYR A 96 -1.30 -1.10 8.56
CA TYR A 96 -0.13 -0.52 9.19
C TYR A 96 1.00 -0.52 8.18
N TYR A 97 1.69 0.60 8.09
CA TYR A 97 2.72 0.77 7.08
C TYR A 97 3.91 1.53 7.62
N ASP A 98 5.05 1.35 6.95
CA ASP A 98 6.25 2.11 7.17
C ASP A 98 6.15 3.42 6.38
N GLY A 99 6.29 4.53 7.08
CA GLY A 99 6.34 5.86 6.48
C GLY A 99 7.76 6.40 6.52
N GLY A 100 8.31 6.78 5.36
CA GLY A 100 9.64 7.37 5.27
C GLY A 100 10.76 6.47 5.78
N ASN A 101 10.54 5.16 5.83
CA ASN A 101 11.48 4.17 6.34
C ASN A 101 11.92 4.43 7.79
N SER A 102 11.06 5.05 8.60
CA SER A 102 11.42 5.43 9.98
C SER A 102 10.26 5.46 10.97
N ILE A 103 9.01 5.45 10.49
CA ILE A 103 7.82 5.60 11.34
C ILE A 103 6.80 4.54 10.97
N VAL A 104 6.20 3.89 11.97
CA VAL A 104 5.02 3.06 11.79
C VAL A 104 3.78 3.94 11.87
N ALA A 105 2.95 3.87 10.83
CA ALA A 105 1.72 4.62 10.74
C ALA A 105 0.56 3.68 10.43
N SER A 106 -0.66 4.18 10.54
CA SER A 106 -1.84 3.41 10.16
C SER A 106 -2.80 4.26 9.34
N ALA A 107 -3.53 3.59 8.45
CA ALA A 107 -4.58 4.19 7.67
C ALA A 107 -5.81 3.29 7.69
N VAL A 108 -6.96 3.89 7.46
CA VAL A 108 -8.25 3.22 7.57
C VAL A 108 -9.04 3.42 6.28
N TYR A 109 -9.62 2.33 5.79
CA TYR A 109 -10.61 2.35 4.72
C TYR A 109 -11.96 1.90 5.29
N ARG A 110 -12.96 2.76 5.18
CA ARG A 110 -14.34 2.46 5.58
C ARG A 110 -15.17 2.24 4.33
N PRO A 111 -15.64 1.00 4.06
CA PRO A 111 -16.54 0.77 2.94
C PRO A 111 -17.80 1.63 3.06
N ARG A 112 -18.25 2.19 1.92
CA ARG A 112 -19.50 2.93 1.89
C ARG A 112 -20.65 1.96 2.17
N GLN A 113 -21.54 2.35 3.09
CA GLN A 113 -22.80 1.68 3.24
C GLN A 113 -23.71 2.13 2.10
N GLU A 114 -24.29 1.17 1.35
CA GLU A 114 -25.33 1.48 0.39
C GLU A 114 -26.57 1.94 1.13
N VAL A 115 -27.05 3.14 0.78
CA VAL A 115 -28.35 3.61 1.27
C VAL A 115 -29.42 2.92 0.44
N LYS A 116 -30.12 1.96 1.05
CA LYS A 116 -31.30 1.37 0.44
C LYS A 116 -32.44 2.35 0.58
N THR A 117 -32.88 2.91 -0.53
CA THR A 117 -34.11 3.69 -0.61
C THR A 117 -35.29 2.78 -0.89
#